data_305cf53fe4ef4120a3cabec04b012fc4
#
_entry.id   305cf53fe4ef4120a3cabec04b012fc4
#
_cell.length_a   1.000
_cell.length_b   1.000
_cell.length_c   1.000
_cell.angle_alpha   90.00
_cell.angle_beta   90.00
_cell.angle_gamma   90.00
#
_symmetry.space_group_name_H-M   'P 1'
#
loop_
_entity.id
_entity.type
_entity.pdbx_description
1 polymer ?
#
loop_
_entity_poly.entity_id
_entity_poly.type
_entity_poly.pdbx_seq_one_letter_code
_entity_poly.pdbx_strand_id
1 'polypeptide(L)'
;MSGRILVGTSSWADPGFVKEWYPPKLPAKERLPWYAQRFELVELNSSFYAVPDRNTVHGWVEATPPEFEFDVKVHRALSRHSAPVDSLPPDLRDMAETSGRGRVRLTPELETALAARLIE
;
A
#
# COMPACT_ATOMS: atom_id res chain seq x y z
N MET A 1 27.96 -2.64 17.20
CA MET A 1 26.83 -2.78 16.23
C MET A 1 26.50 -1.41 15.69
N SER A 2 26.45 -1.30 14.37
CA SER A 2 25.99 -0.10 13.70
C SER A 2 24.57 -0.36 13.18
N GLY A 3 23.64 0.53 13.53
CA GLY A 3 22.30 0.52 12.95
C GLY A 3 22.25 1.31 11.63
N ARG A 4 21.27 1.01 10.77
CA ARG A 4 20.96 1.83 9.60
C ARG A 4 19.76 2.71 9.88
N ILE A 5 19.87 3.98 9.51
CA ILE A 5 18.74 4.91 9.52
C ILE A 5 18.31 5.12 8.07
N LEU A 6 17.08 4.76 7.77
CA LEU A 6 16.48 5.00 6.46
C LEU A 6 15.53 6.18 6.54
N VAL A 7 15.54 7.01 5.53
CA VAL A 7 14.68 8.19 5.45
C VAL A 7 13.77 8.08 4.24
N GLY A 8 12.50 8.40 4.43
CA GLY A 8 11.51 8.39 3.38
C GLY A 8 10.30 9.21 3.75
N THR A 9 9.28 9.13 2.92
CA THR A 9 8.01 9.83 3.09
C THR A 9 6.83 8.85 2.99
N SER A 10 5.63 9.32 3.27
CA SER A 10 4.43 8.48 3.26
C SER A 10 3.72 8.41 1.90
N SER A 11 4.35 8.84 0.83
CA SER A 11 3.87 8.68 -0.55
C SER A 11 4.92 9.17 -1.52
N TRP A 12 4.95 8.60 -2.75
CA TRP A 12 5.68 9.18 -3.87
C TRP A 12 4.77 9.90 -4.86
N ALA A 13 3.47 9.89 -4.64
CA ALA A 13 2.47 10.48 -5.52
C ALA A 13 1.72 11.66 -4.89
N ASP A 14 2.24 12.20 -3.79
CA ASP A 14 1.64 13.35 -3.13
C ASP A 14 1.52 14.54 -4.09
N PRO A 15 0.34 15.20 -4.16
CA PRO A 15 0.14 16.36 -5.04
C PRO A 15 1.15 17.50 -4.82
N GLY A 16 1.58 17.72 -3.59
CA GLY A 16 2.62 18.70 -3.26
C GLY A 16 3.96 18.34 -3.90
N PHE A 17 4.33 17.06 -3.90
CA PHE A 17 5.55 16.60 -4.57
C PHE A 17 5.45 16.77 -6.08
N VAL A 18 4.31 16.45 -6.66
CA VAL A 18 4.11 16.59 -8.11
C VAL A 18 4.22 18.04 -8.55
N LYS A 19 3.70 18.95 -7.74
CA LYS A 19 3.69 20.38 -8.04
C LYS A 19 5.04 21.06 -7.79
N GLU A 20 5.68 20.77 -6.65
CA GLU A 20 6.79 21.59 -6.15
C GLU A 20 8.15 20.88 -6.17
N TRP A 21 8.17 19.54 -6.16
CA TRP A 21 9.42 18.79 -5.98
C TRP A 21 9.85 17.99 -7.20
N TYR A 22 8.92 17.30 -7.87
CA TYR A 22 9.24 16.56 -9.08
C TYR A 22 9.59 17.51 -10.25
N PRO A 23 10.47 17.06 -11.18
CA PRO A 23 10.69 17.82 -12.41
C PRO A 23 9.37 18.10 -13.14
N PRO A 24 9.22 19.31 -13.73
CA PRO A 24 8.02 19.61 -14.50
C PRO A 24 7.76 18.57 -15.59
N LYS A 25 6.50 18.16 -15.75
CA LYS A 25 6.06 17.18 -16.75
C LYS A 25 6.64 15.76 -16.60
N LEU A 26 7.17 15.42 -15.42
CA LEU A 26 7.61 14.04 -15.16
C LEU A 26 6.40 13.09 -15.26
N PRO A 27 6.41 12.09 -16.15
CA PRO A 27 5.32 11.14 -16.27
C PRO A 27 5.08 10.39 -14.97
N ALA A 28 3.82 10.06 -14.67
CA ALA A 28 3.46 9.37 -13.43
C ALA A 28 4.24 8.07 -13.19
N LYS A 29 4.48 7.30 -14.27
CA LYS A 29 5.24 6.05 -14.22
C LYS A 29 6.72 6.23 -13.86
N GLU A 30 7.25 7.43 -13.99
CA GLU A 30 8.64 7.75 -13.68
C GLU A 30 8.83 8.36 -12.30
N ARG A 31 7.75 8.63 -11.58
CA ARG A 31 7.80 9.23 -10.24
C ARG A 31 8.46 8.32 -9.22
N LEU A 32 8.07 7.06 -9.15
CA LEU A 32 8.64 6.11 -8.20
C LEU A 32 10.13 5.85 -8.45
N PRO A 33 10.60 5.58 -9.68
CA PRO A 33 12.04 5.49 -9.95
C PRO A 33 12.81 6.74 -9.56
N TRP A 34 12.26 7.91 -9.84
CA TRP A 34 12.89 9.19 -9.48
C TRP A 34 12.95 9.38 -7.97
N TYR A 35 11.87 9.04 -7.25
CA TYR A 35 11.80 9.06 -5.79
C TYR A 35 12.85 8.13 -5.15
N ALA A 36 12.95 6.91 -5.65
CA ALA A 36 13.84 5.88 -5.14
C ALA A 36 15.33 6.19 -5.31
N GLN A 37 15.69 7.16 -6.16
CA GLN A 37 17.06 7.68 -6.27
C GLN A 37 17.42 8.67 -5.14
N ARG A 38 16.42 9.17 -4.42
CA ARG A 38 16.58 10.24 -3.41
C ARG A 38 16.24 9.79 -2.00
N PHE A 39 15.37 8.80 -1.87
CA PHE A 39 14.98 8.20 -0.59
C PHE A 39 15.18 6.69 -0.64
N GLU A 40 15.40 6.11 0.52
CA GLU A 40 15.70 4.68 0.68
C GLU A 40 14.46 3.86 0.99
N LEU A 41 13.37 4.51 1.41
CA LEU A 41 12.11 3.86 1.74
C LEU A 41 10.91 4.75 1.42
N VAL A 42 9.74 4.11 1.36
CA VAL A 42 8.45 4.80 1.31
C VAL A 42 7.43 4.06 2.17
N GLU A 43 6.56 4.80 2.86
CA GLU A 43 5.39 4.23 3.52
C GLU A 43 4.21 4.17 2.54
N LEU A 44 3.63 2.98 2.38
CA LEU A 44 2.43 2.78 1.56
C LEU A 44 1.17 3.02 2.39
N ASN A 45 0.53 4.16 2.17
CA ASN A 45 -0.76 4.47 2.79
C ASN A 45 -1.95 3.82 2.06
N SER A 46 -1.85 3.66 0.75
CA SER A 46 -2.94 3.10 -0.07
C SER A 46 -3.35 1.69 0.35
N SER A 47 -2.42 0.89 0.84
CA SER A 47 -2.67 -0.47 1.32
C SER A 47 -3.59 -0.53 2.56
N PHE A 48 -3.69 0.55 3.32
CA PHE A 48 -4.66 0.67 4.42
C PHE A 48 -6.10 0.66 3.89
N TYR A 49 -6.34 1.26 2.74
CA TYR A 49 -7.66 1.42 2.13
C TYR A 49 -8.04 0.27 1.20
N ALA A 50 -7.10 -0.34 0.52
CA ALA A 50 -7.31 -1.49 -0.35
C ALA A 50 -5.99 -2.24 -0.54
N VAL A 51 -6.05 -3.58 -0.55
CA VAL A 51 -4.87 -4.41 -0.85
C VAL A 51 -4.54 -4.24 -2.34
N PRO A 52 -3.33 -3.81 -2.69
CA PRO A 52 -2.93 -3.71 -4.10
C PRO A 52 -2.87 -5.09 -4.75
N ASP A 53 -3.15 -5.14 -6.05
CA ASP A 53 -3.00 -6.37 -6.81
C ASP A 53 -1.51 -6.71 -7.07
N ARG A 54 -1.26 -7.98 -7.40
CA ARG A 54 0.11 -8.50 -7.62
C ARG A 54 0.86 -7.76 -8.73
N ASN A 55 0.17 -7.42 -9.82
CA ASN A 55 0.81 -6.71 -10.94
C ASN A 55 1.26 -5.32 -10.54
N THR A 56 0.45 -4.63 -9.75
CA THR A 56 0.81 -3.30 -9.20
C THR A 56 2.04 -3.41 -8.30
N VAL A 57 2.04 -4.36 -7.36
CA VAL A 57 3.19 -4.58 -6.45
C VAL A 57 4.45 -4.95 -7.23
N HIS A 58 4.32 -5.85 -8.20
CA HIS A 58 5.43 -6.25 -9.07
C HIS A 58 6.02 -5.05 -9.83
N GLY A 59 5.16 -4.18 -10.35
CA GLY A 59 5.58 -2.95 -11.00
C GLY A 59 6.37 -2.02 -10.07
N TRP A 60 5.98 -1.92 -8.81
CA TRP A 60 6.73 -1.13 -7.82
C TRP A 60 8.12 -1.72 -7.54
N VAL A 61 8.20 -3.03 -7.41
CA VAL A 61 9.47 -3.73 -7.17
C VAL A 61 10.42 -3.56 -8.36
N GLU A 62 9.91 -3.69 -9.58
CA GLU A 62 10.72 -3.48 -10.79
C GLU A 62 11.19 -2.04 -10.97
N ALA A 63 10.41 -1.08 -10.46
CA ALA A 63 10.70 0.36 -10.59
C ALA A 63 11.73 0.86 -9.57
N THR A 64 12.17 0.04 -8.63
CA THR A 64 13.02 0.44 -7.51
C THR A 64 14.26 -0.44 -7.40
N PRO A 65 15.38 0.07 -6.81
CA PRO A 65 16.57 -0.74 -6.57
C PRO A 65 16.29 -1.90 -5.58
N PRO A 66 17.10 -2.97 -5.59
CA PRO A 66 16.90 -4.11 -4.69
C PRO A 66 16.91 -3.76 -3.20
N GLU A 67 17.65 -2.74 -2.81
CA GLU A 67 17.75 -2.29 -1.41
C GLU A 67 16.66 -1.31 -0.98
N PHE A 68 15.80 -0.86 -1.90
CA PHE A 68 14.70 0.04 -1.58
C PHE A 68 13.64 -0.66 -0.73
N GLU A 69 13.16 -0.01 0.32
CA GLU A 69 12.22 -0.60 1.26
C GLU A 69 10.83 0.04 1.16
N PHE A 70 9.81 -0.81 1.27
CA PHE A 70 8.41 -0.40 1.34
C PHE A 70 7.86 -0.74 2.73
N ASP A 71 7.47 0.28 3.48
CA ASP A 71 6.70 0.10 4.70
C ASP A 71 5.22 0.02 4.35
N VAL A 72 4.64 -1.16 4.48
CA VAL A 72 3.28 -1.42 4.03
C VAL A 72 2.31 -1.28 5.20
N LYS A 73 1.38 -0.34 5.12
CA LYS A 73 0.30 -0.26 6.09
C LYS A 73 -0.63 -1.46 5.97
N VAL A 74 -0.93 -2.07 7.11
CA VAL A 74 -1.89 -3.15 7.19
C VAL A 74 -3.29 -2.63 6.80
N HIS A 75 -4.04 -3.43 6.04
CA HIS A 75 -5.40 -3.08 5.64
C HIS A 75 -6.27 -2.73 6.85
N ARG A 76 -7.11 -1.71 6.69
CA ARG A 76 -7.92 -1.13 7.77
C ARG A 76 -8.81 -2.15 8.52
N ALA A 77 -9.27 -3.20 7.86
CA ALA A 77 -10.03 -4.26 8.52
C ALA A 77 -9.15 -5.06 9.50
N LEU A 78 -7.91 -5.40 9.11
CA LEU A 78 -6.98 -6.12 9.97
C LEU A 78 -6.52 -5.28 11.17
N SER A 79 -6.42 -3.98 11.02
CA SER A 79 -6.10 -3.06 12.12
C SER A 79 -7.34 -2.61 12.91
N ARG A 80 -8.45 -3.33 12.76
CA ARG A 80 -9.71 -3.12 13.51
C ARG A 80 -10.41 -1.79 13.24
N HIS A 81 -10.14 -1.19 12.07
CA HIS A 81 -10.87 -0.01 11.62
C HIS A 81 -12.06 -0.41 10.76
N SER A 82 -13.08 0.44 10.73
CA SER A 82 -14.24 0.25 9.88
C SER A 82 -13.83 0.24 8.40
N ALA A 83 -14.27 -0.77 7.66
CA ALA A 83 -13.92 -0.96 6.26
C ALA A 83 -15.16 -1.24 5.40
N PRO A 84 -15.31 -0.61 4.22
CA PRO A 84 -16.33 -1.00 3.28
C PRO A 84 -15.97 -2.34 2.61
N VAL A 85 -16.99 -3.09 2.16
CA VAL A 85 -16.76 -4.40 1.51
C VAL A 85 -15.90 -4.27 0.24
N ASP A 86 -16.09 -3.20 -0.53
CA ASP A 86 -15.33 -2.96 -1.76
C ASP A 86 -13.84 -2.65 -1.53
N SER A 87 -13.43 -2.41 -0.27
CA SER A 87 -12.01 -2.30 0.08
C SER A 87 -11.28 -3.65 0.14
N LEU A 88 -12.01 -4.75 0.17
CA LEU A 88 -11.45 -6.10 0.17
C LEU A 88 -11.05 -6.52 -1.25
N PRO A 89 -10.05 -7.42 -1.37
CA PRO A 89 -9.80 -8.10 -2.64
C PRO A 89 -11.11 -8.71 -3.19
N PRO A 90 -11.36 -8.64 -4.50
CA PRO A 90 -12.63 -9.08 -5.08
C PRO A 90 -13.05 -10.50 -4.72
N ASP A 91 -12.09 -11.43 -4.67
CA ASP A 91 -12.34 -12.83 -4.32
C ASP A 91 -12.68 -13.06 -2.84
N LEU A 92 -12.39 -12.09 -1.97
CA LEU A 92 -12.72 -12.16 -0.53
C LEU A 92 -14.03 -11.47 -0.17
N ARG A 93 -14.62 -10.72 -1.09
CA ARG A 93 -15.86 -9.97 -0.83
C ARG A 93 -17.06 -10.88 -0.54
N ASP A 94 -17.13 -12.01 -1.23
CA ASP A 94 -18.26 -12.97 -1.10
C ASP A 94 -18.26 -13.69 0.26
N MET A 95 -17.10 -13.86 0.90
CA MET A 95 -17.01 -14.45 2.22
C MET A 95 -17.19 -13.44 3.35
N ALA A 96 -17.27 -12.16 3.03
CA ALA A 96 -17.38 -11.12 4.04
C ALA A 96 -18.80 -11.01 4.60
N GLU A 97 -18.91 -11.07 5.91
CA GLU A 97 -20.13 -10.68 6.60
C GLU A 97 -20.20 -9.16 6.72
N THR A 98 -21.38 -8.60 6.54
CA THR A 98 -21.58 -7.15 6.61
C THR A 98 -22.51 -6.75 7.73
N SER A 99 -22.24 -5.61 8.34
CA SER A 99 -23.18 -4.93 9.21
C SER A 99 -24.24 -4.19 8.36
N GLY A 100 -25.30 -3.70 9.01
CA GLY A 100 -26.43 -3.03 8.34
C GLY A 100 -26.10 -1.77 7.54
N ARG A 101 -24.82 -1.36 7.46
CA ARG A 101 -24.35 -0.22 6.68
C ARG A 101 -23.34 -0.62 5.61
N GLY A 102 -23.30 -1.89 5.22
CA GLY A 102 -22.33 -2.38 4.22
C GLY A 102 -20.88 -2.38 4.70
N ARG A 103 -20.65 -2.33 6.00
CA ARG A 103 -19.33 -2.41 6.59
C ARG A 103 -18.93 -3.85 6.87
N VAL A 104 -17.65 -4.15 6.66
CA VAL A 104 -17.12 -5.49 6.88
C VAL A 104 -17.14 -5.83 8.36
N ARG A 105 -17.67 -7.02 8.66
CA ARG A 105 -17.48 -7.68 9.96
C ARG A 105 -16.27 -8.62 9.83
N LEU A 106 -15.23 -8.37 10.58
CA LEU A 106 -14.03 -9.19 10.54
C LEU A 106 -14.26 -10.49 11.29
N THR A 107 -14.49 -11.57 10.53
CA THR A 107 -14.55 -12.92 11.06
C THR A 107 -13.15 -13.55 11.12
N PRO A 108 -12.91 -14.60 11.95
CA PRO A 108 -11.61 -15.30 11.96
C PRO A 108 -11.20 -15.82 10.58
N GLU A 109 -12.14 -16.31 9.79
CA GLU A 109 -11.90 -16.82 8.44
C GLU A 109 -11.44 -15.70 7.49
N LEU A 110 -12.13 -14.57 7.52
CA LEU A 110 -11.78 -13.41 6.70
C LEU A 110 -10.42 -12.82 7.14
N GLU A 111 -10.19 -12.73 8.45
CA GLU A 111 -8.91 -12.24 9.00
C GLU A 111 -7.74 -13.09 8.50
N THR A 112 -7.87 -14.41 8.56
CA THR A 112 -6.85 -15.33 8.07
C THR A 112 -6.60 -15.17 6.57
N ALA A 113 -7.67 -15.14 5.78
CA ALA A 113 -7.57 -14.99 4.32
C ALA A 113 -6.96 -13.65 3.90
N LEU A 114 -7.36 -12.57 4.57
CA LEU A 114 -6.85 -11.23 4.27
C LEU A 114 -5.38 -11.07 4.69
N ALA A 115 -4.99 -11.62 5.85
CA ALA A 115 -3.61 -11.62 6.30
C ALA A 115 -2.70 -12.40 5.33
N ALA A 116 -3.13 -13.56 4.86
CA ALA A 116 -2.40 -14.34 3.86
C ALA A 116 -2.16 -13.52 2.57
N ARG A 117 -3.14 -12.76 2.14
CA ARG A 117 -3.04 -11.91 0.95
C ARG A 117 -1.99 -10.80 1.08
N LEU A 118 -1.73 -10.31 2.28
CA LEU A 118 -0.71 -9.27 2.53
C LEU A 118 0.72 -9.83 2.56
N ILE A 119 0.86 -11.14 2.81
CA ILE A 119 2.17 -11.81 2.93
C ILE A 119 2.64 -12.35 1.57
N GLU A 120 1.73 -12.68 0.67
CA GLU A 120 2.03 -13.18 -0.67
C GLU A 120 2.69 -12.12 -1.57
#